data_7f5de3539cad618f23da4b18986271c8
#
_entry.id   7f5de3539cad618f23da4b18986271c8
#
_cell.length_a   1.000
_cell.length_b   1.000
_cell.length_c   1.000
_cell.angle_alpha   90.00
_cell.angle_beta   90.00
_cell.angle_gamma   90.00
#
_symmetry.space_group_name_H-M   'P 1'
#
loop_
_entity.id
_entity.type
_entity.pdbx_description
1 polymer ?
#
loop_
_entity_poly.entity_id
_entity_poly.type
_entity_poly.pdbx_seq_one_letter_code
_entity_poly.pdbx_strand_id
1 'polypeptide(L)'
;GGLARLEKIIKQHEPNYVLLELGGNDALRGYPPKKISSNLVDMINIIEISNANIFLMQIRIPPNYGSRYRKAFESIYPRITETTSAILIPFMLEEVALNADLMLPDGIHPKETAQPLIAEFMYLQLKPLLTESN
;
A
#
# COMPACT_ATOMS: atom_id res chain seq x y z
N GLY A 1 -18.29 0.70 8.29
CA GLY A 1 -17.30 0.29 7.32
C GLY A 1 -15.90 0.79 7.60
N GLY A 2 -15.03 0.50 6.67
CA GLY A 2 -13.61 0.84 6.78
C GLY A 2 -13.31 2.32 6.93
N LEU A 3 -14.07 3.18 6.23
CA LEU A 3 -13.87 4.63 6.29
C LEU A 3 -14.20 5.20 7.67
N ALA A 4 -15.31 4.78 8.28
CA ALA A 4 -15.68 5.23 9.62
C ALA A 4 -14.68 4.76 10.67
N ARG A 5 -14.17 3.56 10.51
CA ARG A 5 -13.14 2.99 11.38
C ARG A 5 -11.83 3.75 11.28
N LEU A 6 -11.41 4.10 10.06
CA LEU A 6 -10.20 4.88 9.83
C LEU A 6 -10.32 6.26 10.47
N GLU A 7 -11.44 6.95 10.27
CA GLU A 7 -11.68 8.27 10.86
C GLU A 7 -11.56 8.23 12.38
N LYS A 8 -12.15 7.20 13.01
CA LYS A 8 -12.06 7.01 14.45
C LYS A 8 -10.62 6.81 14.93
N ILE A 9 -9.85 5.98 14.23
CA ILE A 9 -8.44 5.72 14.55
C ILE A 9 -7.61 7.00 14.44
N ILE A 10 -7.80 7.76 13.38
CA ILE A 10 -7.09 9.02 13.17
C ILE A 10 -7.39 10.02 14.30
N LYS A 11 -8.65 10.18 14.67
CA LYS A 11 -9.05 11.07 15.77
C LYS A 11 -8.51 10.63 17.12
N GLN A 12 -8.46 9.31 17.34
CA GLN A 12 -8.02 8.76 18.62
C GLN A 12 -6.50 8.87 18.82
N HIS A 13 -5.72 8.64 17.77
CA HIS A 13 -4.25 8.55 17.86
C HIS A 13 -3.52 9.80 17.37
N GLU A 14 -4.17 10.66 16.62
CA GLU A 14 -3.59 11.90 16.06
C GLU A 14 -2.19 11.67 15.46
N PRO A 15 -2.05 10.71 14.52
CA PRO A 15 -0.75 10.34 13.98
C PRO A 15 -0.13 11.45 13.14
N ASN A 16 1.19 11.54 13.14
CA ASN A 16 1.93 12.42 12.24
C ASN A 16 2.16 11.79 10.87
N TYR A 17 2.17 10.47 10.83
CA TYR A 17 2.42 9.67 9.61
C TYR A 17 1.42 8.54 9.53
N VAL A 18 0.91 8.28 8.33
CA VAL A 18 0.03 7.16 8.06
C VAL A 18 0.56 6.41 6.84
N LEU A 19 0.82 5.12 6.99
CA LEU A 19 1.19 4.25 5.89
C LEU A 19 -0.04 3.42 5.50
N LEU A 20 -0.49 3.57 4.25
CA LEU A 20 -1.58 2.79 3.69
C LEU A 20 -1.03 1.65 2.85
N GLU A 21 -1.32 0.44 3.27
CA GLU A 21 -1.01 -0.80 2.57
C GLU A 21 -2.31 -1.56 2.35
N LEU A 22 -3.09 -1.10 1.37
CA LEU A 22 -4.46 -1.57 1.14
C LEU A 22 -4.75 -1.74 -0.35
N GLY A 23 -5.81 -2.49 -0.65
CA GLY A 23 -6.30 -2.71 -2.00
C GLY A 23 -5.99 -4.09 -2.54
N GLY A 24 -4.99 -4.78 -2.01
CA GLY A 24 -4.58 -6.10 -2.49
C GLY A 24 -5.67 -7.16 -2.37
N ASN A 25 -6.35 -7.22 -1.22
CA ASN A 25 -7.40 -8.21 -1.01
C ASN A 25 -8.56 -8.02 -1.98
N ASP A 26 -8.95 -6.78 -2.24
CA ASP A 26 -10.00 -6.46 -3.20
C ASP A 26 -9.59 -6.87 -4.62
N ALA A 27 -8.32 -6.62 -4.99
CA ALA A 27 -7.79 -7.01 -6.28
C ALA A 27 -7.76 -8.54 -6.43
N LEU A 28 -7.37 -9.27 -5.38
CA LEU A 28 -7.36 -10.74 -5.41
C LEU A 28 -8.77 -11.32 -5.57
N ARG A 29 -9.81 -10.57 -5.19
CA ARG A 29 -11.21 -10.93 -5.41
C ARG A 29 -11.76 -10.47 -6.76
N GLY A 30 -10.94 -9.80 -7.56
CA GLY A 30 -11.35 -9.32 -8.88
C GLY A 30 -12.25 -8.10 -8.85
N TYR A 31 -12.23 -7.30 -7.80
CA TYR A 31 -13.05 -6.09 -7.73
C TYR A 31 -12.61 -5.06 -8.79
N PRO A 32 -13.55 -4.24 -9.31
CA PRO A 32 -13.21 -3.25 -10.33
C PRO A 32 -12.13 -2.28 -9.85
N PRO A 33 -11.06 -2.05 -10.64
CA PRO A 33 -10.01 -1.11 -10.25
C PRO A 33 -10.51 0.30 -9.90
N LYS A 34 -11.53 0.79 -10.60
CA LYS A 34 -12.13 2.10 -10.31
C LYS A 34 -12.70 2.17 -8.90
N LYS A 35 -13.31 1.10 -8.43
CA LYS A 35 -13.89 1.02 -7.10
C LYS A 35 -12.79 1.01 -6.03
N ILE A 36 -11.73 0.25 -6.27
CA ILE A 36 -10.57 0.20 -5.38
C ILE A 36 -9.93 1.58 -5.29
N SER A 37 -9.74 2.24 -6.43
CA SER A 37 -9.18 3.59 -6.48
C SER A 37 -10.02 4.60 -5.69
N SER A 38 -11.34 4.57 -5.91
CA SER A 38 -12.27 5.46 -5.20
C SER A 38 -12.19 5.28 -3.68
N ASN A 39 -12.13 4.04 -3.22
CA ASN A 39 -12.02 3.75 -1.79
C ASN A 39 -10.70 4.26 -1.20
N LEU A 40 -9.59 4.11 -1.92
CA LEU A 40 -8.29 4.61 -1.48
C LEU A 40 -8.27 6.14 -1.43
N VAL A 41 -8.84 6.81 -2.43
CA VAL A 41 -8.94 8.27 -2.45
C VAL A 41 -9.78 8.77 -1.28
N ASP A 42 -10.89 8.13 -0.97
CA ASP A 42 -11.73 8.50 0.17
C ASP A 42 -10.95 8.40 1.49
N MET A 43 -10.15 7.34 1.64
CA MET A 43 -9.30 7.17 2.83
C MET A 43 -8.24 8.26 2.91
N ILE A 44 -7.59 8.58 1.80
CA ILE A 44 -6.56 9.62 1.74
C ILE A 44 -7.17 10.98 2.10
N ASN A 45 -8.36 11.29 1.60
CA ASN A 45 -9.04 12.53 1.93
C ASN A 45 -9.30 12.67 3.44
N ILE A 46 -9.71 11.59 4.09
CA ILE A 46 -9.89 11.58 5.56
C ILE A 46 -8.58 11.87 6.27
N ILE A 47 -7.48 11.27 5.83
CA ILE A 47 -6.17 11.47 6.44
C ILE A 47 -5.65 12.89 6.17
N GLU A 48 -5.88 13.43 4.98
CA GLU A 48 -5.46 14.80 4.63
C GLU A 48 -6.10 15.85 5.54
N ILE A 49 -7.35 15.63 5.93
CA ILE A 49 -8.05 16.51 6.87
C ILE A 49 -7.33 16.59 8.23
N SER A 50 -6.70 15.49 8.64
CA SER A 50 -5.95 15.46 9.90
C SER A 50 -4.56 16.09 9.82
N ASN A 51 -4.11 16.48 8.63
CA ASN A 51 -2.75 17.01 8.36
C ASN A 51 -1.62 16.00 8.58
N ALA A 52 -1.91 14.72 8.67
CA ALA A 52 -0.88 13.69 8.74
C ALA A 52 -0.17 13.55 7.37
N ASN A 53 1.09 13.17 7.40
CA ASN A 53 1.83 12.80 6.20
C ASN A 53 1.41 11.41 5.77
N ILE A 54 1.15 11.21 4.47
CA ILE A 54 0.58 9.96 3.95
C ILE A 54 1.59 9.28 3.05
N PHE A 55 1.83 8.00 3.32
CA PHE A 55 2.60 7.11 2.45
C PHE A 55 1.64 6.05 1.91
N LEU A 56 1.57 5.92 0.59
CA LEU A 56 0.75 4.92 -0.07
C LEU A 56 1.69 3.86 -0.68
N MET A 57 1.57 2.63 -0.21
CA MET A 57 2.39 1.54 -0.74
C MET A 57 1.84 1.03 -2.06
N GLN A 58 2.71 0.92 -3.06
CA GLN A 58 2.39 0.21 -4.30
C GLN A 58 2.07 -1.25 -3.96
N ILE A 59 0.95 -1.75 -4.46
CA ILE A 59 0.58 -3.16 -4.34
C ILE A 59 0.68 -3.80 -5.72
N ARG A 60 1.16 -5.03 -5.78
CA ARG A 60 1.21 -5.85 -6.99
C ARG A 60 0.50 -7.17 -6.73
N ILE A 61 -0.07 -7.75 -7.77
CA ILE A 61 -0.78 -9.03 -7.69
C ILE A 61 -0.15 -10.05 -8.62
N PRO A 62 -0.37 -11.38 -8.37
CA PRO A 62 0.26 -12.42 -9.18
C PRO A 62 -0.13 -12.40 -10.66
N PRO A 63 0.76 -12.91 -11.55
CA PRO A 63 0.53 -12.88 -13.00
C PRO A 63 -0.72 -13.60 -13.49
N ASN A 64 -1.22 -14.59 -12.73
CA ASN A 64 -2.39 -15.37 -13.08
C ASN A 64 -3.70 -14.57 -13.13
N TYR A 65 -3.69 -13.33 -12.67
CA TYR A 65 -4.86 -12.43 -12.77
C TYR A 65 -4.99 -11.77 -14.14
N GLY A 66 -4.05 -12.04 -15.04
CA GLY A 66 -4.06 -11.49 -16.39
C GLY A 66 -3.42 -10.11 -16.46
N SER A 67 -2.72 -9.83 -17.58
CA SER A 67 -1.95 -8.60 -17.74
C SER A 67 -2.83 -7.36 -17.76
N ARG A 68 -4.03 -7.42 -18.34
CA ARG A 68 -4.93 -6.27 -18.43
C ARG A 68 -5.43 -5.83 -17.06
N TYR A 69 -5.90 -6.76 -16.23
CA TYR A 69 -6.40 -6.47 -14.90
C TYR A 69 -5.26 -5.98 -14.00
N ARG A 70 -4.13 -6.67 -14.02
CA ARG A 70 -2.95 -6.29 -13.24
C ARG A 70 -2.50 -4.88 -13.54
N LYS A 71 -2.38 -4.55 -14.83
CA LYS A 71 -1.96 -3.22 -15.27
C LYS A 71 -2.95 -2.15 -14.80
N ALA A 72 -4.24 -2.42 -14.96
CA ALA A 72 -5.29 -1.50 -14.51
C ALA A 72 -5.24 -1.28 -13.01
N PHE A 73 -5.09 -2.35 -12.23
CA PHE A 73 -5.02 -2.27 -10.78
C PHE A 73 -3.73 -1.59 -10.30
N GLU A 74 -2.58 -2.07 -10.76
CA GLU A 74 -1.29 -1.58 -10.27
C GLU A 74 -1.05 -0.11 -10.62
N SER A 75 -1.61 0.37 -11.71
CA SER A 75 -1.50 1.78 -12.12
C SER A 75 -2.31 2.76 -11.27
N ILE A 76 -3.24 2.26 -10.44
CA ILE A 76 -4.05 3.10 -9.55
C ILE A 76 -3.14 3.89 -8.59
N TYR A 77 -2.12 3.24 -8.05
CA TYR A 77 -1.29 3.80 -6.97
C TYR A 77 -0.49 5.03 -7.42
N PRO A 78 0.30 4.99 -8.49
CA PRO A 78 0.99 6.19 -8.94
C PRO A 78 0.04 7.30 -9.39
N ARG A 79 -1.12 6.96 -9.97
CA ARG A 79 -2.12 7.97 -10.35
C ARG A 79 -2.68 8.71 -9.14
N ILE A 80 -2.97 8.00 -8.06
CA ILE A 80 -3.46 8.60 -6.82
C ILE A 80 -2.42 9.56 -6.25
N THR A 81 -1.15 9.17 -6.24
CA THR A 81 -0.10 10.03 -5.69
C THR A 81 0.18 11.27 -6.55
N GLU A 82 -0.19 11.26 -7.82
CA GLU A 82 -0.10 12.45 -8.68
C GLU A 82 -1.15 13.51 -8.34
N THR A 83 -2.29 13.11 -7.77
CA THR A 83 -3.44 13.99 -7.53
C THR A 83 -3.74 14.23 -6.05
N THR A 84 -2.95 13.68 -5.15
CA THR A 84 -3.12 13.83 -3.70
C THR A 84 -1.78 14.17 -3.05
N SER A 85 -1.80 14.40 -1.75
CA SER A 85 -0.56 14.63 -0.97
C SER A 85 0.19 13.36 -0.62
N ALA A 86 -0.36 12.19 -0.94
CA ALA A 86 0.28 10.92 -0.62
C ALA A 86 1.57 10.71 -1.41
N ILE A 87 2.57 10.15 -0.74
CA ILE A 87 3.87 9.79 -1.35
C ILE A 87 3.85 8.29 -1.63
N LEU A 88 4.23 7.90 -2.86
CA LEU A 88 4.27 6.50 -3.25
C LEU A 88 5.49 5.80 -2.66
N ILE A 89 5.25 4.67 -2.00
CA ILE A 89 6.30 3.79 -1.49
C ILE A 89 6.32 2.53 -2.35
N PRO A 90 7.50 2.05 -2.77
CA PRO A 90 7.61 0.82 -3.56
C PRO A 90 7.02 -0.39 -2.84
N PHE A 91 6.56 -1.38 -3.60
CA PHE A 91 6.00 -2.62 -3.07
C PHE A 91 7.01 -3.35 -2.20
N MET A 92 6.68 -3.61 -0.94
CA MET A 92 7.61 -4.21 0.03
C MET A 92 8.07 -5.62 -0.32
N LEU A 93 7.32 -6.34 -1.16
CA LEU A 93 7.66 -7.68 -1.62
C LEU A 93 8.32 -7.69 -3.01
N GLU A 94 8.69 -6.53 -3.57
CA GLU A 94 9.21 -6.41 -4.93
C GLU A 94 10.37 -7.39 -5.20
N GLU A 95 11.34 -7.45 -4.31
CA GLU A 95 12.48 -8.34 -4.45
C GLU A 95 12.21 -9.74 -3.90
N VAL A 96 11.51 -9.83 -2.77
CA VAL A 96 11.21 -11.09 -2.08
C VAL A 96 10.30 -11.97 -2.95
N ALA A 97 9.32 -11.38 -3.62
CA ALA A 97 8.37 -12.13 -4.44
C ALA A 97 9.02 -12.83 -5.66
N LEU A 98 10.19 -12.37 -6.08
CA LEU A 98 10.94 -13.00 -7.18
C LEU A 98 11.68 -14.26 -6.75
N ASN A 99 11.82 -14.49 -5.45
CA ASN A 99 12.53 -15.65 -4.92
C ASN A 99 11.51 -16.63 -4.29
N ALA A 100 11.26 -17.75 -4.99
CA ALA A 100 10.30 -18.75 -4.53
C ALA A 100 10.64 -19.33 -3.15
N ASP A 101 11.93 -19.36 -2.79
CA ASP A 101 12.36 -19.87 -1.49
C ASP A 101 11.93 -18.98 -0.32
N LEU A 102 11.60 -17.72 -0.60
CA LEU A 102 11.17 -16.74 0.40
C LEU A 102 9.64 -16.59 0.47
N MET A 103 8.91 -17.29 -0.40
CA MET A 103 7.45 -17.19 -0.49
C MET A 103 6.78 -18.50 -0.07
N LEU A 104 5.57 -18.38 0.50
CA LEU A 104 4.71 -19.53 0.75
C LEU A 104 4.21 -20.10 -0.59
N PRO A 105 3.72 -21.38 -0.60
CA PRO A 105 3.24 -22.00 -1.83
C PRO A 105 2.14 -21.24 -2.57
N ASP A 106 1.38 -20.37 -1.88
CA ASP A 106 0.34 -19.56 -2.51
C ASP A 106 0.89 -18.46 -3.43
N GLY A 107 2.20 -18.19 -3.37
CA GLY A 107 2.84 -17.16 -4.16
C GLY A 107 2.47 -15.72 -3.77
N ILE A 108 1.74 -15.56 -2.67
CA ILE A 108 1.21 -14.28 -2.21
C ILE A 108 1.86 -13.85 -0.90
N HIS A 109 1.97 -14.77 0.04
CA HIS A 109 2.49 -14.47 1.38
C HIS A 109 3.95 -14.85 1.50
N PRO A 110 4.79 -13.97 2.09
CA PRO A 110 6.20 -14.30 2.33
C PRO A 110 6.33 -15.28 3.49
N LYS A 111 7.40 -16.08 3.45
CA LYS A 111 7.78 -16.93 4.57
C LYS A 111 8.32 -16.08 5.71
N GLU A 112 8.33 -16.64 6.92
CA GLU A 112 8.90 -15.99 8.09
C GLU A 112 10.36 -15.59 7.88
N THR A 113 11.13 -16.42 7.16
CA THR A 113 12.54 -16.16 6.84
C THR A 113 12.76 -14.91 5.98
N ALA A 114 11.71 -14.42 5.30
CA ALA A 114 11.79 -13.20 4.50
C ALA A 114 11.56 -11.92 5.32
N GLN A 115 11.07 -12.02 6.55
CA GLN A 115 10.72 -10.86 7.35
C GLN A 115 11.87 -9.88 7.59
N PRO A 116 13.11 -10.31 7.91
CA PRO A 116 14.20 -9.37 8.06
C PRO A 116 14.51 -8.58 6.78
N LEU A 117 14.38 -9.21 5.61
CA LEU A 117 14.61 -8.54 4.32
C LEU A 117 13.54 -7.50 4.04
N ILE A 118 12.27 -7.82 4.35
CA ILE A 118 11.16 -6.89 4.20
C ILE A 118 11.34 -5.70 5.14
N ALA A 119 11.70 -5.95 6.39
CA ALA A 119 11.94 -4.90 7.38
C ALA A 119 13.05 -3.96 6.95
N GLU A 120 14.16 -4.49 6.44
CA GLU A 120 15.26 -3.67 5.92
C GLU A 120 14.82 -2.83 4.72
N PHE A 121 14.10 -3.43 3.79
CA PHE A 121 13.56 -2.71 2.64
C PHE A 121 12.72 -1.52 3.08
N MET A 122 11.77 -1.75 3.98
CA MET A 122 10.89 -0.70 4.50
C MET A 122 11.65 0.39 5.23
N TYR A 123 12.64 0.01 6.03
CA TYR A 123 13.49 0.95 6.73
C TYR A 123 14.21 1.89 5.75
N LEU A 124 14.80 1.33 4.68
CA LEU A 124 15.51 2.13 3.68
C LEU A 124 14.58 3.07 2.91
N GLN A 125 13.32 2.67 2.70
CA GLN A 125 12.34 3.51 2.01
C GLN A 125 11.79 4.64 2.90
N LEU A 126 11.54 4.36 4.17
CA LEU A 126 10.85 5.29 5.05
C LEU A 126 11.78 6.24 5.80
N LYS A 127 12.96 5.79 6.17
CA LYS A 127 13.89 6.60 6.97
C LYS A 127 14.16 8.00 6.41
N PRO A 128 14.50 8.17 5.12
CA PRO A 128 14.73 9.51 4.57
C PRO A 128 13.50 10.41 4.65
N LEU A 129 12.30 9.83 4.45
CA LEU A 129 11.05 10.56 4.45
C LEU A 129 10.65 11.03 5.84
N LEU A 130 10.91 10.21 6.85
CA LEU A 130 10.59 10.54 8.25
C LEU A 130 11.51 11.63 8.79
N THR A 131 12.77 11.65 8.39
CA THR A 131 13.73 12.67 8.84
C THR A 131 13.51 14.01 8.14
N GLU A 132 13.02 14.02 6.91
CA GLU A 132 12.72 15.25 6.15
C GLU A 132 11.51 16.00 6.68
N SER A 133 10.60 15.30 7.37
CA SER A 133 9.34 15.90 7.84
C SER A 133 9.46 16.61 9.20
N ASN A 134 10.63 16.62 9.78
CA ASN A 134 10.85 17.31 11.07
C ASN A 134 11.33 18.77 10.85
#